data_1926c1bd9f6acbd73eb4e6bed0ab727b
#
_entry.id   1926c1bd9f6acbd73eb4e6bed0ab727b
#
_cell.length_a   1.000
_cell.length_b   1.000
_cell.length_c   1.000
_cell.angle_alpha   90.00
_cell.angle_beta   90.00
_cell.angle_gamma   90.00
#
_symmetry.space_group_name_H-M   'P 1'
#
loop_
_entity.id
_entity.type
_entity.pdbx_description
1 polymer ?
#
loop_
_entity_poly.entity_id
_entity_poly.type
_entity_poly.pdbx_seq_one_letter_code
_entity_poly.pdbx_strand_id
1 'polypeptide(L)'
;MEKKQKGTFTLRRLFPALHEEELVRIQDSSSVIRLRKGQNLFISGDSPRSIYGVANGCLKIVRESTEGESVITRVVRPGNIVGIREVFGEFKYSRTSVALKDSEVFSIDAQAVMDMISRSPAV
;
A
#
# COMPACT_ATOMS: atom_id res chain seq x y z
N MET A 1 19.44 1.24 7.17
CA MET A 1 19.64 -0.20 7.39
C MET A 1 18.43 -0.87 8.00
N GLU A 2 17.96 -0.43 9.16
CA GLU A 2 16.73 -0.97 9.75
C GLU A 2 15.51 -0.87 8.83
N LYS A 3 15.37 0.25 8.12
CA LYS A 3 14.27 0.45 7.17
C LYS A 3 14.29 -0.56 6.04
N LYS A 4 15.48 -0.90 5.53
CA LYS A 4 15.62 -1.89 4.45
C LYS A 4 15.25 -3.29 4.93
N GLN A 5 15.65 -3.65 6.15
CA GLN A 5 15.29 -4.94 6.73
C GLN A 5 13.80 -5.06 6.97
N LYS A 6 13.18 -4.00 7.51
CA LYS A 6 11.72 -3.96 7.69
C LYS A 6 10.99 -4.05 6.36
N GLY A 7 11.47 -3.33 5.34
CA GLY A 7 10.88 -3.36 4.02
C GLY A 7 10.92 -4.75 3.40
N THR A 8 12.08 -5.40 3.46
CA THR A 8 12.25 -6.74 2.92
C THR A 8 11.36 -7.74 3.67
N PHE A 9 11.29 -7.64 4.99
CA PHE A 9 10.43 -8.50 5.80
C PHE A 9 8.95 -8.31 5.43
N THR A 10 8.50 -7.08 5.31
CA THR A 10 7.12 -6.77 4.94
C THR A 10 6.80 -7.28 3.54
N LEU A 11 7.70 -7.03 2.57
CA LEU A 11 7.51 -7.48 1.20
C LEU A 11 7.48 -9.00 1.09
N ARG A 12 8.31 -9.68 1.89
CA ARG A 12 8.31 -11.15 1.93
C ARG A 12 6.97 -11.69 2.42
N ARG A 13 6.36 -11.02 3.41
CA ARG A 13 5.04 -11.39 3.90
C ARG A 13 3.95 -11.17 2.85
N LEU A 14 4.08 -10.09 2.08
CA LEU A 14 3.11 -9.73 1.05
C LEU A 14 3.27 -10.59 -0.21
N PHE A 15 4.50 -10.96 -0.54
CA PHE A 15 4.84 -11.69 -1.76
C PHE A 15 5.73 -12.89 -1.41
N PRO A 16 5.18 -13.93 -0.78
CA PRO A 16 5.99 -15.05 -0.29
C PRO A 16 6.64 -15.88 -1.39
N ALA A 17 6.13 -15.83 -2.62
CA ALA A 17 6.65 -16.61 -3.73
C ALA A 17 7.81 -15.93 -4.48
N LEU A 18 8.15 -14.68 -4.14
CA LEU A 18 9.21 -13.96 -4.82
C LEU A 18 10.60 -14.42 -4.40
N HIS A 19 11.52 -14.44 -5.36
CA HIS A 19 12.94 -14.66 -5.10
C HIS A 19 13.56 -13.43 -4.43
N GLU A 20 14.66 -13.61 -3.73
CA GLU A 20 15.37 -12.54 -3.04
C GLU A 20 15.72 -11.37 -3.97
N GLU A 21 16.18 -11.66 -5.18
CA GLU A 21 16.54 -10.63 -6.16
C GLU A 21 15.35 -9.74 -6.52
N GLU A 22 14.18 -10.34 -6.65
CA GLU A 22 12.95 -9.62 -6.97
C GLU A 22 12.49 -8.75 -5.80
N LEU A 23 12.61 -9.28 -4.58
CA LEU A 23 12.28 -8.51 -3.38
C LEU A 23 13.19 -7.29 -3.24
N VAL A 24 14.49 -7.46 -3.51
CA VAL A 24 15.43 -6.36 -3.45
C VAL A 24 15.11 -5.29 -4.47
N ARG A 25 14.74 -5.68 -5.69
CA ARG A 25 14.34 -4.72 -6.73
C ARG A 25 13.12 -3.91 -6.34
N ILE A 26 12.12 -4.57 -5.79
CA ILE A 26 10.91 -3.89 -5.33
C ILE A 26 11.23 -2.97 -4.18
N GLN A 27 12.03 -3.43 -3.25
CA GLN A 27 12.44 -2.63 -2.11
C GLN A 27 13.20 -1.37 -2.56
N ASP A 28 14.09 -1.51 -3.54
CA ASP A 28 14.86 -0.38 -4.06
C ASP A 28 13.98 0.67 -4.75
N SER A 29 12.83 0.25 -5.29
CA SER A 29 11.87 1.15 -5.91
C SER A 29 10.78 1.63 -4.93
N SER A 30 10.82 1.18 -3.68
CA SER A 30 9.85 1.55 -2.68
C SER A 30 10.35 2.70 -1.80
N SER A 31 9.41 3.37 -1.16
CA SER A 31 9.70 4.40 -0.18
C SER A 31 8.84 4.22 1.05
N VAL A 32 9.29 4.79 2.17
CA VAL A 32 8.52 4.75 3.41
C VAL A 32 7.78 6.06 3.57
N ILE A 33 6.49 5.96 3.77
CA ILE A 33 5.63 7.10 4.08
C ILE A 33 5.26 7.00 5.55
N ARG A 34 5.50 8.07 6.28
CA ARG A 34 5.09 8.17 7.69
C ARG A 34 3.86 9.03 7.78
N LEU A 35 2.83 8.46 8.38
CA LEU A 35 1.56 9.15 8.60
C LEU A 35 1.37 9.37 10.08
N ARG A 36 0.94 10.57 10.43
CA ARG A 36 0.46 10.86 11.77
C ARG A 36 -1.03 10.50 11.85
N LYS A 37 -1.49 10.21 13.03
CA LYS A 37 -2.91 9.98 13.28
C LYS A 37 -3.75 11.08 12.61
N GLY A 38 -4.75 10.67 11.84
CA GLY A 38 -5.65 11.56 11.12
C GLY A 38 -5.22 11.93 9.71
N GLN A 39 -3.98 11.67 9.32
CA GLN A 39 -3.51 11.96 7.97
C GLN A 39 -4.02 10.93 6.96
N ASN A 40 -4.10 11.35 5.71
CA ASN A 40 -4.57 10.53 4.60
C ASN A 40 -3.40 9.98 3.79
N LEU A 41 -3.47 8.70 3.41
CA LEU A 41 -2.54 8.10 2.46
C LEU A 41 -3.01 8.38 1.03
N PHE A 42 -4.30 8.27 0.81
CA PHE A 42 -4.95 8.66 -0.44
C PHE A 42 -6.35 9.20 -0.12
N ILE A 43 -6.89 9.95 -1.07
CA ILE A 43 -8.19 10.57 -0.96
C ILE A 43 -9.03 10.14 -2.16
N SER A 44 -10.34 9.98 -1.95
CA SER A 44 -11.28 9.65 -3.03
C SER A 44 -11.08 10.60 -4.21
N GLY A 45 -10.94 10.03 -5.40
CA GLY A 45 -10.67 10.76 -6.63
C GLY A 45 -9.21 10.79 -7.05
N ASP A 46 -8.29 10.42 -6.16
CA ASP A 46 -6.86 10.35 -6.51
C ASP A 46 -6.59 9.25 -7.54
N SER A 47 -5.63 9.49 -8.41
CA SER A 47 -5.15 8.48 -9.34
C SER A 47 -4.17 7.55 -8.63
N PRO A 48 -4.29 6.24 -8.83
CA PRO A 48 -3.39 5.28 -8.19
C PRO A 48 -2.02 5.28 -8.88
N ARG A 49 -0.96 5.45 -8.09
CA ARG A 49 0.42 5.43 -8.59
C ARG A 49 1.27 4.37 -7.91
N SER A 50 0.81 3.89 -6.77
CA SER A 50 1.56 2.96 -5.95
C SER A 50 0.64 1.96 -5.30
N ILE A 51 1.23 0.82 -4.97
CA ILE A 51 0.62 -0.15 -4.08
C ILE A 51 1.20 0.12 -2.71
N TYR A 52 0.40 0.06 -1.67
CA TYR A 52 0.82 0.38 -0.31
C TYR A 52 0.72 -0.83 0.60
N GLY A 53 1.76 -1.04 1.40
CA GLY A 53 1.77 -2.07 2.43
C GLY A 53 1.98 -1.43 3.79
N VAL A 54 1.13 -1.76 4.75
CA VAL A 54 1.29 -1.23 6.11
C VAL A 54 2.38 -2.02 6.83
N ALA A 55 3.43 -1.33 7.26
CA ALA A 55 4.51 -1.91 8.04
C ALA A 55 4.25 -1.79 9.53
N ASN A 56 3.68 -0.67 9.95
CA ASN A 56 3.41 -0.39 11.36
C ASN A 56 2.22 0.56 11.44
N GLY A 57 1.42 0.42 12.47
CA GLY A 57 0.27 1.28 12.67
C GLY A 57 -1.03 0.68 12.13
N CYS A 58 -1.95 1.55 11.74
CA CYS A 58 -3.28 1.11 11.33
C CYS A 58 -3.99 2.22 10.57
N LEU A 59 -4.64 1.88 9.47
CA LEU A 59 -5.43 2.80 8.67
C LEU A 59 -6.88 2.34 8.62
N LYS A 60 -7.80 3.26 8.52
CA LYS A 60 -9.19 2.95 8.15
C LYS A 60 -9.44 3.43 6.73
N ILE A 61 -10.21 2.68 5.98
CA ILE A 61 -10.69 3.07 4.67
C ILE A 61 -12.16 3.47 4.84
N VAL A 62 -12.49 4.68 4.41
CA VAL A 62 -13.83 5.21 4.59
C VAL A 62 -14.45 5.56 3.24
N ARG A 63 -15.74 5.39 3.17
CA ARG A 63 -16.58 5.86 2.07
C ARG A 63 -17.52 6.92 2.61
N GLU A 64 -17.61 8.03 1.90
CA GLU A 64 -18.57 9.05 2.24
C GLU A 64 -19.87 8.77 1.50
N SER A 65 -20.99 8.86 2.23
CA SER A 65 -22.31 8.78 1.63
C SER A 65 -22.69 10.10 0.99
N THR A 66 -23.71 10.11 0.16
CA THR A 66 -24.24 11.32 -0.46
C THR A 66 -24.80 12.30 0.58
N GLU A 67 -25.06 11.82 1.79
CA GLU A 67 -25.56 12.64 2.91
C GLU A 67 -24.43 13.17 3.80
N GLY A 68 -23.17 12.91 3.43
CA GLY A 68 -22.02 13.42 4.17
C GLY A 68 -21.57 12.53 5.34
N GLU A 69 -22.17 11.38 5.52
CA GLU A 69 -21.78 10.44 6.56
C GLU A 69 -20.59 9.59 6.10
N SER A 70 -19.64 9.35 7.00
CA SER A 70 -18.52 8.47 6.74
C SER A 70 -18.79 7.08 7.26
N VAL A 71 -18.52 6.06 6.43
CA VAL A 71 -18.68 4.66 6.81
C VAL A 71 -17.31 3.98 6.65
N ILE A 72 -16.86 3.31 7.71
CA ILE A 72 -15.63 2.51 7.64
C ILE A 72 -15.92 1.24 6.87
N THR A 73 -15.21 1.04 5.76
CA THR A 73 -15.41 -0.16 4.93
C THR A 73 -14.31 -1.20 5.15
N ARG A 74 -13.15 -0.79 5.69
CA ARG A 74 -12.05 -1.68 5.93
C ARG A 74 -11.09 -1.06 6.95
N VAL A 75 -10.44 -1.91 7.73
CA VAL A 75 -9.30 -1.54 8.57
C VAL A 75 -8.07 -2.24 8.03
N VAL A 76 -7.00 -1.48 7.80
CA VAL A 76 -5.75 -1.98 7.22
C VAL A 76 -4.70 -2.05 8.32
N ARG A 77 -4.15 -3.22 8.53
CA ARG A 77 -3.20 -3.52 9.60
C ARG A 77 -1.85 -3.94 9.02
N PRO A 78 -0.81 -4.02 9.85
CA PRO A 78 0.50 -4.49 9.38
C PRO A 78 0.40 -5.82 8.64
N GLY A 79 1.04 -5.88 7.46
CA GLY A 79 0.98 -7.02 6.57
C GLY A 79 -0.12 -6.96 5.52
N ASN A 80 -1.03 -6.00 5.61
CA ASN A 80 -2.07 -5.82 4.59
C ASN A 80 -1.60 -4.89 3.48
N ILE A 81 -2.16 -5.09 2.28
CA ILE A 81 -1.88 -4.29 1.09
C ILE A 81 -3.14 -3.54 0.69
N VAL A 82 -2.96 -2.31 0.19
CA VAL A 82 -4.02 -1.54 -0.46
C VAL A 82 -3.52 -0.98 -1.79
N GLY A 83 -4.45 -0.77 -2.72
CA GLY A 83 -4.15 -0.13 -4.01
C GLY A 83 -3.99 -1.08 -5.17
N ILE A 84 -3.96 -2.40 -4.95
CA ILE A 84 -3.79 -3.39 -6.03
C ILE A 84 -4.91 -3.25 -7.06
N ARG A 85 -6.15 -3.24 -6.61
CA ARG A 85 -7.31 -3.15 -7.48
C ARG A 85 -7.29 -1.88 -8.31
N GLU A 86 -6.99 -0.76 -7.69
CA GLU A 86 -6.96 0.54 -8.34
C GLU A 86 -5.86 0.62 -9.39
N VAL A 87 -4.65 0.16 -9.04
CA VAL A 87 -3.51 0.18 -9.95
C VAL A 87 -3.74 -0.69 -11.17
N PHE A 88 -4.14 -1.96 -10.98
CA PHE A 88 -4.29 -2.89 -12.09
C PHE A 88 -5.58 -2.69 -12.87
N GLY A 89 -6.63 -2.16 -12.24
CA GLY A 89 -7.88 -1.85 -12.90
C GLY A 89 -7.91 -0.46 -13.51
N GLU A 90 -6.88 0.34 -13.29
CA GLU A 90 -6.83 1.76 -13.71
C GLU A 90 -8.01 2.57 -13.15
N PHE A 91 -8.46 2.20 -11.96
CA PHE A 91 -9.56 2.91 -11.30
C PHE A 91 -8.99 3.99 -10.37
N LYS A 92 -9.66 5.14 -10.35
CA LYS A 92 -9.39 6.14 -9.32
C LYS A 92 -9.86 5.59 -7.97
N TYR A 93 -9.26 6.09 -6.90
CA TYR A 93 -9.73 5.75 -5.57
C TYR A 93 -11.15 6.26 -5.38
N SER A 94 -12.04 5.40 -4.93
CA SER A 94 -13.42 5.77 -4.60
C SER A 94 -13.60 5.95 -3.09
N ARG A 95 -12.54 5.76 -2.33
CA ARG A 95 -12.56 5.84 -0.87
C ARG A 95 -11.34 6.59 -0.38
N THR A 96 -11.38 6.99 0.87
CA THR A 96 -10.31 7.76 1.50
C THR A 96 -9.69 6.95 2.63
N SER A 97 -8.37 6.99 2.74
CA SER A 97 -7.64 6.34 3.83
C SER A 97 -7.34 7.36 4.92
N VAL A 98 -7.50 6.96 6.17
CA VAL A 98 -7.20 7.81 7.33
C VAL A 98 -6.40 7.01 8.34
N ALA A 99 -5.27 7.53 8.78
CA ALA A 99 -4.47 6.86 9.80
C ALA A 99 -5.18 6.93 11.15
N LEU A 100 -5.42 5.76 11.74
CA LEU A 100 -6.02 5.67 13.07
C LEU A 100 -5.03 5.97 14.17
N LYS A 101 -3.75 5.84 13.87
CA LYS A 101 -2.64 6.17 14.75
C LYS A 101 -1.41 6.43 13.87
N ASP A 102 -0.33 6.89 14.47
CA ASP A 102 0.91 7.10 13.75
C ASP A 102 1.31 5.78 13.07
N SER A 103 1.61 5.85 11.78
CA SER A 103 1.77 4.66 10.95
C SER A 103 2.95 4.80 10.00
N GLU A 104 3.55 3.66 9.65
CA GLU A 104 4.55 3.57 8.59
C GLU A 104 4.00 2.70 7.47
N VAL A 105 4.09 3.20 6.25
CA VAL A 105 3.53 2.54 5.08
C VAL A 105 4.62 2.48 4.00
N PHE A 106 4.80 1.31 3.39
CA PHE A 106 5.64 1.20 2.20
C PHE A 106 4.82 1.56 0.97
N SER A 107 5.37 2.48 0.18
CA SER A 107 4.82 2.85 -1.11
C SER A 107 5.65 2.14 -2.17
N ILE A 108 5.04 1.24 -2.92
CA ILE A 108 5.70 0.46 -3.97
C ILE A 108 5.20 0.99 -5.31
N ASP A 109 6.12 1.46 -6.14
CA ASP A 109 5.76 2.02 -7.44
C ASP A 109 5.00 0.99 -8.28
N ALA A 110 3.88 1.41 -8.84
CA ALA A 110 3.02 0.53 -9.65
C ALA A 110 3.76 -0.05 -10.85
N GLN A 111 4.60 0.76 -11.51
CA GLN A 111 5.36 0.31 -12.68
C GLN A 111 6.36 -0.79 -12.30
N ALA A 112 7.01 -0.64 -11.13
CA ALA A 112 7.94 -1.66 -10.64
C ALA A 112 7.24 -2.99 -10.40
N VAL A 113 6.02 -2.96 -9.86
CA VAL A 113 5.23 -4.17 -9.65
C VAL A 113 4.81 -4.79 -10.98
N MET A 114 4.39 -3.99 -11.93
CA MET A 114 4.02 -4.46 -13.26
C MET A 114 5.19 -5.10 -14.00
N ASP A 115 6.37 -4.48 -13.91
CA ASP A 115 7.59 -5.02 -14.51
C ASP A 115 7.96 -6.36 -13.88
N MET A 116 7.82 -6.47 -12.58
CA MET A 116 8.09 -7.71 -11.86
C MET A 116 7.14 -8.81 -12.30
N ILE A 117 5.85 -8.53 -12.40
CA ILE A 117 4.84 -9.50 -12.84
C ILE A 117 5.13 -9.98 -14.24
N SER A 118 5.57 -9.10 -15.14
CA SER A 118 5.88 -9.49 -16.52
C SER A 118 7.11 -10.39 -16.63
N ARG A 119 8.00 -10.36 -15.63
CA ARG A 119 9.22 -11.17 -15.61
C ARG A 119 9.09 -12.45 -14.79
N SER A 120 8.15 -12.49 -13.85
CA SER A 120 8.03 -13.59 -12.92
C SER A 120 6.61 -14.14 -12.92
N PRO A 121 6.39 -15.33 -13.49
CA PRO A 121 5.07 -15.96 -13.45
C PRO A 121 4.66 -16.43 -12.05
N ALA A 122 5.57 -16.35 -11.07
CA ALA A 122 5.29 -16.76 -9.70
C ALA A 122 4.49 -15.72 -8.89
N VAL A 123 4.24 -14.56 -9.45
CA VAL A 123 3.51 -13.48 -8.76
C VAL A 123 1.99 -13.53 -8.98
#